data_a4d631fbbe2a75baa21080d1924eb216
#
_entry.id   a4d631fbbe2a75baa21080d1924eb216
#
_cell.length_a   1.000
_cell.length_b   1.000
_cell.length_c   1.000
_cell.angle_alpha   90.00
_cell.angle_beta   90.00
_cell.angle_gamma   90.00
#
_symmetry.space_group_name_H-M   'P 1'
#
loop_
_entity.id
_entity.type
_entity.pdbx_description
1 polymer ?
#
loop_
_entity_poly.entity_id
_entity_poly.type
_entity_poly.pdbx_seq_one_letter_code
_entity_poly.pdbx_strand_id
1 'polypeptide(L)'
;LLALSKRKNFRNLNAYDRHLYKLIKGIRGPIRKNLKIAAYKFRTQVGQKNFIQTGILKSIPFLPMMEREFENYGLPTELTRIPFVESSFNVDAFSRVGASGIWQIIPRSGKEFLILNKHIDERNSPLKATQFARKHLRRDYRILRSWPLAITAYNHGVGGVRKGVKKLKSKSIIKLISYYSSPSFKFASRNFYTCFLAVLHAEKYKEQYFNVPNDTTTLNLQSITVNKKSRVKNIAKNLKLNLKTLVKHNLDLKKAIKANVHLPKGFELFIPTTEKQL
;
A
#
# COMPACT_ATOMS: atom_id res chain seq x y z
N LEU A 1 27.17 -12.27 5.02
CA LEU A 1 27.74 -10.95 4.71
C LEU A 1 29.13 -10.72 5.32
N LEU A 2 29.33 -10.95 6.63
CA LEU A 2 30.64 -10.80 7.26
C LEU A 2 31.68 -11.78 6.69
N ALA A 3 31.34 -13.06 6.57
CA ALA A 3 32.20 -14.05 5.95
C ALA A 3 32.57 -13.66 4.51
N LEU A 4 31.57 -13.23 3.73
CA LEU A 4 31.75 -12.77 2.37
C LEU A 4 32.69 -11.55 2.29
N SER A 5 32.59 -10.60 3.25
CA SER A 5 33.48 -9.43 3.31
C SER A 5 34.96 -9.75 3.56
N LYS A 6 35.25 -10.91 4.15
CA LYS A 6 36.61 -11.38 4.50
C LYS A 6 37.27 -12.21 3.38
N ARG A 7 36.53 -12.60 2.34
CA ARG A 7 37.12 -13.42 1.24
C ARG A 7 38.23 -12.68 0.53
N LYS A 8 39.30 -13.42 0.13
CA LYS A 8 40.41 -12.86 -0.64
C LYS A 8 39.94 -12.33 -2.00
N ASN A 9 39.01 -13.02 -2.66
CA ASN A 9 38.39 -12.59 -3.92
C ASN A 9 36.90 -12.99 -3.94
N PHE A 10 36.16 -12.52 -4.96
CA PHE A 10 34.76 -12.82 -5.18
C PHE A 10 34.53 -13.76 -6.38
N ARG A 11 35.55 -14.53 -6.76
CA ARG A 11 35.44 -15.61 -7.74
C ARG A 11 34.84 -16.84 -7.07
N ASN A 12 34.22 -17.72 -7.85
CA ASN A 12 33.68 -19.01 -7.38
C ASN A 12 32.80 -18.90 -6.13
N LEU A 13 31.86 -17.93 -6.12
CA LEU A 13 30.86 -17.80 -5.10
C LEU A 13 29.78 -18.86 -5.30
N ASN A 14 29.29 -19.49 -4.19
CA ASN A 14 28.08 -20.28 -4.22
C ASN A 14 26.86 -19.40 -4.60
N ALA A 15 25.72 -20.01 -4.89
CA ALA A 15 24.53 -19.30 -5.34
C ALA A 15 24.08 -18.21 -4.36
N TYR A 16 24.09 -18.50 -3.07
CA TYR A 16 23.67 -17.59 -2.00
C TYR A 16 24.64 -16.40 -1.87
N ASP A 17 25.94 -16.65 -1.78
CA ASP A 17 26.97 -15.60 -1.71
C ASP A 17 26.97 -14.72 -2.96
N ARG A 18 26.75 -15.31 -4.13
CA ARG A 18 26.64 -14.59 -5.39
C ARG A 18 25.43 -13.66 -5.41
N HIS A 19 24.30 -14.12 -4.87
CA HIS A 19 23.12 -13.30 -4.72
C HIS A 19 23.38 -12.10 -3.80
N LEU A 20 23.93 -12.33 -2.60
CA LEU A 20 24.30 -11.26 -1.67
C LEU A 20 25.31 -10.27 -2.27
N TYR A 21 26.30 -10.78 -2.98
CA TYR A 21 27.28 -9.93 -3.68
C TYR A 21 26.62 -9.03 -4.72
N LYS A 22 25.71 -9.58 -5.54
CA LYS A 22 24.97 -8.81 -6.56
C LYS A 22 24.16 -7.68 -5.94
N LEU A 23 23.47 -7.92 -4.81
CA LEU A 23 22.69 -6.91 -4.09
C LEU A 23 23.55 -5.72 -3.59
N ILE A 24 24.80 -6.00 -3.19
CA ILE A 24 25.68 -4.99 -2.58
C ILE A 24 26.59 -4.32 -3.63
N LYS A 25 26.91 -5.00 -4.74
CA LYS A 25 27.84 -4.50 -5.78
C LYS A 25 27.44 -3.15 -6.36
N GLY A 26 26.15 -2.87 -6.48
CA GLY A 26 25.62 -1.60 -6.99
C GLY A 26 25.75 -0.42 -6.04
N ILE A 27 26.15 -0.64 -4.78
CA ILE A 27 26.30 0.42 -3.79
C ILE A 27 27.68 1.10 -3.98
N ARG A 28 27.69 2.42 -4.11
CA ARG A 28 28.92 3.21 -4.26
C ARG A 28 29.89 2.97 -3.10
N GLY A 29 31.16 2.73 -3.41
CA GLY A 29 32.26 2.53 -2.45
C GLY A 29 32.83 1.12 -2.46
N PRO A 30 33.86 0.84 -1.64
CA PRO A 30 34.54 -0.44 -1.59
C PRO A 30 33.58 -1.55 -1.16
N ILE A 31 33.44 -2.59 -1.97
CA ILE A 31 32.48 -3.68 -1.77
C ILE A 31 32.63 -4.37 -0.40
N ARG A 32 33.86 -4.58 0.07
CA ARG A 32 34.12 -5.19 1.40
C ARG A 32 33.60 -4.32 2.54
N LYS A 33 33.77 -3.01 2.44
CA LYS A 33 33.25 -2.05 3.41
C LYS A 33 31.71 -2.06 3.40
N ASN A 34 31.11 -2.08 2.20
CA ASN A 34 29.67 -2.14 2.04
C ASN A 34 29.07 -3.44 2.61
N LEU A 35 29.73 -4.59 2.38
CA LEU A 35 29.34 -5.88 2.96
C LEU A 35 29.40 -5.87 4.50
N LYS A 36 30.45 -5.30 5.10
CA LYS A 36 30.56 -5.12 6.56
C LYS A 36 29.43 -4.23 7.09
N ILE A 37 29.23 -3.07 6.49
CA ILE A 37 28.16 -2.14 6.91
C ILE A 37 26.80 -2.82 6.84
N ALA A 38 26.50 -3.55 5.76
CA ALA A 38 25.26 -4.28 5.60
C ALA A 38 25.09 -5.34 6.70
N ALA A 39 26.14 -6.08 7.04
CA ALA A 39 26.09 -7.08 8.09
C ALA A 39 25.78 -6.50 9.48
N TYR A 40 26.38 -5.37 9.85
CA TYR A 40 26.12 -4.70 11.14
C TYR A 40 24.78 -3.94 11.18
N LYS A 41 24.23 -3.57 10.00
CA LYS A 41 22.92 -2.93 9.92
C LYS A 41 21.78 -3.93 9.71
N PHE A 42 22.08 -5.21 9.62
CA PHE A 42 21.05 -6.23 9.47
C PHE A 42 20.19 -6.31 10.72
N ARG A 43 18.88 -6.28 10.53
CA ARG A 43 17.90 -6.46 11.60
C ARG A 43 16.93 -7.56 11.20
N THR A 44 16.67 -8.46 12.13
CA THR A 44 15.58 -9.44 12.03
C THR A 44 14.38 -8.93 12.79
N GLN A 45 13.20 -9.12 12.25
CA GLN A 45 11.94 -8.83 12.93
C GLN A 45 11.12 -10.12 12.95
N VAL A 46 10.96 -10.68 14.15
CA VAL A 46 10.19 -11.91 14.37
C VAL A 46 8.69 -11.59 14.30
N GLY A 47 7.87 -12.55 13.85
CA GLY A 47 6.41 -12.45 13.84
C GLY A 47 5.82 -11.82 12.57
N GLN A 48 6.63 -11.27 11.67
CA GLN A 48 6.13 -10.65 10.44
C GLN A 48 5.69 -11.66 9.37
N LYS A 49 6.18 -12.90 9.41
CA LYS A 49 5.85 -13.94 8.42
C LYS A 49 4.33 -14.16 8.33
N ASN A 50 3.70 -14.45 9.47
CA ASN A 50 2.25 -14.71 9.51
C ASN A 50 1.43 -13.46 9.13
N PHE A 51 1.91 -12.28 9.50
CA PHE A 51 1.30 -11.01 9.15
C PHE A 51 1.29 -10.80 7.62
N ILE A 52 2.42 -11.00 6.95
CA ILE A 52 2.53 -10.88 5.49
C ILE A 52 1.76 -12.00 4.78
N GLN A 53 1.84 -13.24 5.23
CA GLN A 53 1.08 -14.37 4.67
C GLN A 53 -0.42 -14.09 4.70
N THR A 54 -0.94 -13.64 5.86
CA THR A 54 -2.34 -13.23 6.00
C THR A 54 -2.69 -12.09 5.05
N GLY A 55 -1.78 -11.13 4.89
CA GLY A 55 -1.94 -10.03 3.95
C GLY A 55 -2.03 -10.50 2.50
N ILE A 56 -1.19 -11.45 2.09
CA ILE A 56 -1.23 -12.03 0.74
C ILE A 56 -2.61 -12.64 0.48
N LEU A 57 -3.13 -13.44 1.40
CA LEU A 57 -4.46 -14.04 1.27
C LEU A 57 -5.57 -12.97 1.17
N LYS A 58 -5.52 -11.96 2.05
CA LYS A 58 -6.51 -10.87 2.05
C LYS A 58 -6.42 -9.95 0.83
N SER A 59 -5.28 -9.90 0.17
CA SER A 59 -5.07 -9.04 -1.00
C SER A 59 -5.65 -9.63 -2.29
N ILE A 60 -5.77 -10.95 -2.39
CA ILE A 60 -6.21 -11.67 -3.59
C ILE A 60 -7.48 -11.06 -4.21
N PRO A 61 -8.56 -10.79 -3.46
CA PRO A 61 -9.77 -10.24 -4.03
C PRO A 61 -9.63 -8.83 -4.60
N PHE A 62 -8.69 -8.04 -4.11
CA PHE A 62 -8.61 -6.60 -4.39
C PHE A 62 -7.50 -6.23 -5.38
N LEU A 63 -6.36 -6.92 -5.34
CA LEU A 63 -5.17 -6.55 -6.11
C LEU A 63 -5.42 -6.36 -7.60
N PRO A 64 -6.12 -7.24 -8.32
CA PRO A 64 -6.32 -7.06 -9.75
C PRO A 64 -7.09 -5.78 -10.11
N MET A 65 -8.05 -5.37 -9.28
CA MET A 65 -8.78 -4.11 -9.49
C MET A 65 -7.93 -2.89 -9.11
N MET A 66 -7.12 -3.00 -8.05
CA MET A 66 -6.20 -1.95 -7.63
C MET A 66 -5.10 -1.71 -8.67
N GLU A 67 -4.56 -2.77 -9.25
CA GLU A 67 -3.56 -2.69 -10.32
C GLU A 67 -4.13 -2.04 -11.56
N ARG A 68 -5.31 -2.46 -12.03
CA ARG A 68 -6.00 -1.81 -13.15
C ARG A 68 -6.25 -0.33 -12.89
N GLU A 69 -6.64 0.07 -11.66
CA GLU A 69 -6.81 1.49 -11.30
C GLU A 69 -5.50 2.28 -11.45
N PHE A 70 -4.36 1.71 -11.06
CA PHE A 70 -3.07 2.39 -11.20
C PHE A 70 -2.59 2.40 -12.65
N GLU A 71 -2.69 1.28 -13.36
CA GLU A 71 -2.28 1.11 -14.75
C GLU A 71 -3.04 2.05 -15.70
N ASN A 72 -4.36 2.15 -15.57
CA ASN A 72 -5.21 3.05 -16.35
C ASN A 72 -4.81 4.52 -16.25
N TYR A 73 -4.06 4.89 -15.23
CA TYR A 73 -3.55 6.24 -15.03
C TYR A 73 -2.03 6.35 -15.17
N GLY A 74 -1.37 5.34 -15.70
CA GLY A 74 0.07 5.32 -15.98
C GLY A 74 0.94 5.37 -14.73
N LEU A 75 0.50 4.76 -13.62
CA LEU A 75 1.28 4.62 -12.40
C LEU A 75 1.83 3.20 -12.26
N PRO A 76 3.01 3.03 -11.63
CA PRO A 76 3.53 1.70 -11.34
C PRO A 76 2.57 0.89 -10.49
N THR A 77 2.24 -0.33 -10.93
CA THR A 77 1.30 -1.22 -10.23
C THR A 77 1.88 -1.73 -8.90
N GLU A 78 3.20 -1.75 -8.77
CA GLU A 78 3.88 -2.11 -7.52
C GLU A 78 3.44 -1.24 -6.33
N LEU A 79 3.03 0.00 -6.58
CA LEU A 79 2.54 0.91 -5.54
C LEU A 79 1.30 0.38 -4.81
N THR A 80 0.53 -0.51 -5.44
CA THR A 80 -0.61 -1.19 -4.83
C THR A 80 -0.23 -2.14 -3.69
N ARG A 81 1.07 -2.36 -3.46
CA ARG A 81 1.61 -3.14 -2.34
C ARG A 81 1.83 -2.33 -1.06
N ILE A 82 1.65 -1.02 -1.09
CA ILE A 82 1.71 -0.17 0.13
C ILE A 82 0.76 -0.68 1.24
N PRO A 83 -0.47 -1.14 0.97
CA PRO A 83 -1.36 -1.70 1.98
C PRO A 83 -0.79 -2.89 2.78
N PHE A 84 0.16 -3.64 2.25
CA PHE A 84 0.85 -4.66 3.04
C PHE A 84 1.63 -4.03 4.21
N VAL A 85 2.30 -2.91 3.97
CA VAL A 85 3.07 -2.20 5.00
C VAL A 85 2.14 -1.49 5.98
N GLU A 86 1.02 -0.96 5.51
CA GLU A 86 0.10 -0.14 6.30
C GLU A 86 -0.83 -0.98 7.20
N SER A 87 -1.39 -2.08 6.67
CA SER A 87 -2.41 -2.84 7.39
C SER A 87 -2.39 -4.34 7.14
N SER A 88 -1.47 -4.83 6.29
CA SER A 88 -1.53 -6.19 5.74
C SER A 88 -2.89 -6.51 5.11
N PHE A 89 -3.44 -5.59 4.32
CA PHE A 89 -4.77 -5.67 3.69
C PHE A 89 -5.93 -5.89 4.68
N ASN A 90 -5.78 -5.47 5.94
CA ASN A 90 -6.88 -5.54 6.89
C ASN A 90 -7.89 -4.41 6.63
N VAL A 91 -9.05 -4.76 6.09
CA VAL A 91 -10.13 -3.81 5.75
C VAL A 91 -10.73 -3.11 6.97
N ASP A 92 -10.63 -3.72 8.16
CA ASP A 92 -11.14 -3.18 9.42
C ASP A 92 -10.02 -2.49 10.24
N ALA A 93 -8.84 -2.28 9.65
CA ALA A 93 -7.74 -1.64 10.35
C ALA A 93 -8.08 -0.20 10.74
N PHE A 94 -7.88 0.12 12.01
CA PHE A 94 -8.07 1.47 12.56
C PHE A 94 -6.95 1.80 13.54
N SER A 95 -6.27 2.92 13.35
CA SER A 95 -5.14 3.32 14.17
C SER A 95 -5.52 4.30 15.28
N ARG A 96 -4.65 4.45 16.28
CA ARG A 96 -4.85 5.43 17.38
C ARG A 96 -4.92 6.89 16.89
N VAL A 97 -4.32 7.18 15.74
CA VAL A 97 -4.36 8.53 15.11
C VAL A 97 -5.52 8.67 14.12
N GLY A 98 -6.44 7.70 14.10
CA GLY A 98 -7.64 7.73 13.28
C GLY A 98 -7.42 7.36 11.82
N ALA A 99 -6.28 6.76 11.45
CA ALA A 99 -6.12 6.19 10.11
C ALA A 99 -7.00 4.95 9.94
N SER A 100 -7.58 4.73 8.77
CA SER A 100 -8.58 3.68 8.54
C SER A 100 -8.42 2.98 7.20
N GLY A 101 -8.86 1.71 7.17
CA GLY A 101 -8.90 0.84 5.99
C GLY A 101 -7.53 0.33 5.56
N ILE A 102 -7.51 -0.40 4.43
CA ILE A 102 -6.28 -1.05 3.96
C ILE A 102 -5.13 -0.08 3.67
N TRP A 103 -5.44 1.15 3.26
CA TRP A 103 -4.47 2.19 2.94
C TRP A 103 -4.08 3.08 4.12
N GLN A 104 -4.66 2.87 5.31
CA GLN A 104 -4.42 3.66 6.53
C GLN A 104 -4.48 5.18 6.28
N ILE A 105 -5.53 5.62 5.60
CA ILE A 105 -5.72 7.04 5.28
C ILE A 105 -6.15 7.79 6.54
N ILE A 106 -5.40 8.83 6.92
CA ILE A 106 -5.78 9.71 8.03
C ILE A 106 -6.92 10.66 7.62
N PRO A 107 -7.80 11.09 8.57
CA PRO A 107 -8.96 11.94 8.24
C PRO A 107 -8.60 13.21 7.47
N ARG A 108 -7.50 13.88 7.87
CA ARG A 108 -7.05 15.12 7.23
C ARG A 108 -6.77 14.94 5.74
N SER A 109 -6.05 13.87 5.39
CA SER A 109 -5.73 13.59 3.97
C SER A 109 -6.95 13.08 3.21
N GLY A 110 -7.76 12.20 3.84
CA GLY A 110 -8.94 11.61 3.19
C GLY A 110 -9.97 12.64 2.76
N LYS A 111 -10.20 13.69 3.56
CA LYS A 111 -11.17 14.76 3.26
C LYS A 111 -10.89 15.52 1.96
N GLU A 112 -9.70 15.41 1.38
CA GLU A 112 -9.38 16.04 0.10
C GLU A 112 -10.17 15.40 -1.08
N PHE A 113 -10.48 14.09 -1.00
CA PHE A 113 -11.03 13.33 -2.13
C PHE A 113 -12.08 12.30 -1.75
N LEU A 114 -12.35 12.10 -0.45
CA LEU A 114 -13.24 11.06 0.05
C LEU A 114 -14.34 11.66 0.93
N ILE A 115 -15.50 11.03 0.90
CA ILE A 115 -16.60 11.36 1.81
C ILE A 115 -16.32 10.74 3.17
N LEU A 116 -16.12 11.59 4.17
CA LEU A 116 -15.93 11.22 5.56
C LEU A 116 -16.95 11.95 6.43
N ASN A 117 -17.94 11.23 6.92
CA ASN A 117 -18.93 11.77 7.85
C ASN A 117 -19.38 10.68 8.87
N LYS A 118 -20.39 10.98 9.69
CA LYS A 118 -20.90 10.07 10.72
C LYS A 118 -21.32 8.70 10.17
N HIS A 119 -21.83 8.65 8.95
CA HIS A 119 -22.47 7.48 8.36
C HIS A 119 -21.67 6.85 7.21
N ILE A 120 -20.85 7.63 6.53
CA ILE A 120 -20.08 7.22 5.36
C ILE A 120 -18.60 7.49 5.63
N ASP A 121 -17.79 6.47 5.48
CA ASP A 121 -16.33 6.60 5.57
C ASP A 121 -15.67 5.84 4.42
N GLU A 122 -15.42 6.55 3.31
CA GLU A 122 -14.90 5.97 2.07
C GLU A 122 -13.45 5.46 2.18
N ARG A 123 -12.74 5.75 3.27
CA ARG A 123 -11.44 5.14 3.56
C ARG A 123 -11.54 3.63 3.78
N ASN A 124 -12.72 3.14 4.17
CA ASN A 124 -12.99 1.71 4.40
C ASN A 124 -13.40 0.97 3.12
N SER A 125 -13.67 1.67 2.02
CA SER A 125 -13.83 1.04 0.71
C SER A 125 -12.47 0.80 0.08
N PRO A 126 -12.03 -0.46 -0.12
CA PRO A 126 -10.72 -0.73 -0.73
C PRO A 126 -10.52 -0.03 -2.08
N LEU A 127 -11.57 0.04 -2.90
CA LEU A 127 -11.49 0.64 -4.23
C LEU A 127 -11.43 2.17 -4.19
N LYS A 128 -12.31 2.84 -3.43
CA LYS A 128 -12.27 4.30 -3.27
C LYS A 128 -10.99 4.77 -2.60
N ALA A 129 -10.55 4.02 -1.57
CA ALA A 129 -9.26 4.26 -0.93
C ALA A 129 -8.07 4.10 -1.91
N THR A 130 -8.18 3.18 -2.88
CA THR A 130 -7.19 3.02 -3.95
C THR A 130 -7.22 4.20 -4.92
N GLN A 131 -8.38 4.69 -5.31
CA GLN A 131 -8.52 5.92 -6.12
C GLN A 131 -7.89 7.13 -5.42
N PHE A 132 -8.13 7.26 -4.10
CA PHE A 132 -7.45 8.27 -3.29
C PHE A 132 -5.93 8.10 -3.33
N ALA A 133 -5.42 6.89 -3.02
CA ALA A 133 -3.99 6.62 -2.96
C ALA A 133 -3.29 6.90 -4.30
N ARG A 134 -3.92 6.55 -5.42
CA ARG A 134 -3.46 6.88 -6.77
C ARG A 134 -3.27 8.39 -6.96
N LYS A 135 -4.29 9.20 -6.61
CA LYS A 135 -4.23 10.67 -6.72
C LYS A 135 -3.15 11.24 -5.81
N HIS A 136 -3.07 10.75 -4.57
CA HIS A 136 -2.13 11.19 -3.54
C HIS A 136 -0.67 10.89 -3.95
N LEU A 137 -0.37 9.67 -4.33
CA LEU A 137 0.97 9.23 -4.76
C LEU A 137 1.41 9.95 -6.04
N ARG A 138 0.48 10.17 -7.01
CA ARG A 138 0.77 10.95 -8.21
C ARG A 138 1.14 12.39 -7.87
N ARG A 139 0.42 13.03 -6.95
CA ARG A 139 0.73 14.38 -6.46
C ARG A 139 2.12 14.42 -5.82
N ASP A 140 2.42 13.48 -4.94
CA ASP A 140 3.69 13.42 -4.24
C ASP A 140 4.86 13.15 -5.20
N TYR A 141 4.67 12.29 -6.19
CA TYR A 141 5.65 12.09 -7.26
C TYR A 141 5.87 13.36 -8.10
N ARG A 142 4.82 14.09 -8.46
CA ARG A 142 4.95 15.35 -9.21
C ARG A 142 5.84 16.36 -8.47
N ILE A 143 5.74 16.40 -7.13
CA ILE A 143 6.52 17.30 -6.27
C ILE A 143 7.96 16.81 -6.11
N LEU A 144 8.15 15.53 -5.85
CA LEU A 144 9.45 14.96 -5.48
C LEU A 144 10.25 14.43 -6.67
N ARG A 145 9.58 14.06 -7.77
CA ARG A 145 10.18 13.49 -8.99
C ARG A 145 11.03 12.25 -8.70
N SER A 146 10.61 11.43 -7.74
CA SER A 146 11.28 10.20 -7.32
C SER A 146 10.28 9.29 -6.61
N TRP A 147 10.03 8.08 -7.13
CA TRP A 147 9.13 7.12 -6.48
C TRP A 147 9.61 6.72 -5.08
N PRO A 148 10.89 6.40 -4.83
CA PRO A 148 11.36 6.12 -3.46
C PRO A 148 11.04 7.24 -2.47
N LEU A 149 11.14 8.50 -2.89
CA LEU A 149 10.79 9.65 -2.05
C LEU A 149 9.27 9.80 -1.90
N ALA A 150 8.49 9.57 -2.96
CA ALA A 150 7.03 9.63 -2.92
C ALA A 150 6.44 8.55 -2.02
N ILE A 151 6.96 7.32 -2.08
CA ILE A 151 6.59 6.22 -1.17
C ILE A 151 6.93 6.58 0.27
N THR A 152 8.13 7.13 0.54
CA THR A 152 8.48 7.61 1.88
C THR A 152 7.56 8.74 2.34
N ALA A 153 7.13 9.62 1.41
CA ALA A 153 6.23 10.72 1.69
C ALA A 153 4.80 10.26 2.02
N TYR A 154 4.37 9.10 1.53
CA TYR A 154 3.08 8.52 1.89
C TYR A 154 2.95 8.37 3.42
N ASN A 155 4.00 7.90 4.08
CA ASN A 155 4.04 7.75 5.54
C ASN A 155 4.41 9.06 6.24
N HIS A 156 5.42 9.79 5.74
CA HIS A 156 5.99 10.94 6.45
C HIS A 156 5.31 12.28 6.13
N GLY A 157 4.59 12.32 5.01
CA GLY A 157 4.07 13.54 4.42
C GLY A 157 5.10 14.22 3.48
N VAL A 158 4.59 14.66 2.33
CA VAL A 158 5.41 15.25 1.25
C VAL A 158 6.19 16.49 1.68
N GLY A 159 5.61 17.31 2.55
CA GLY A 159 6.27 18.51 3.10
C GLY A 159 7.52 18.18 3.90
N GLY A 160 7.47 17.13 4.73
CA GLY A 160 8.61 16.68 5.52
C GLY A 160 9.75 16.13 4.66
N VAL A 161 9.41 15.26 3.69
CA VAL A 161 10.39 14.71 2.74
C VAL A 161 11.02 15.82 1.89
N ARG A 162 10.22 16.78 1.39
CA ARG A 162 10.71 17.95 0.63
C ARG A 162 11.70 18.78 1.44
N LYS A 163 11.44 19.02 2.74
CA LYS A 163 12.39 19.69 3.65
C LYS A 163 13.71 18.92 3.73
N GLY A 164 13.65 17.59 3.86
CA GLY A 164 14.84 16.74 3.89
C GLY A 164 15.65 16.81 2.59
N VAL A 165 14.99 16.70 1.44
CA VAL A 165 15.61 16.84 0.10
C VAL A 165 16.30 18.20 -0.05
N LYS A 166 15.63 19.28 0.37
CA LYS A 166 16.20 20.64 0.32
C LYS A 166 17.41 20.77 1.24
N LYS A 167 17.31 20.31 2.50
CA LYS A 167 18.40 20.36 3.49
C LYS A 167 19.63 19.59 3.03
N LEU A 168 19.46 18.42 2.42
CA LEU A 168 20.55 17.57 1.96
C LEU A 168 21.01 17.89 0.53
N LYS A 169 20.36 18.83 -0.16
CA LYS A 169 20.58 19.15 -1.58
C LYS A 169 20.65 17.89 -2.44
N SER A 170 19.78 16.89 -2.16
CA SER A 170 19.85 15.57 -2.79
C SER A 170 18.49 14.88 -2.84
N LYS A 171 18.15 14.27 -3.99
CA LYS A 171 16.99 13.40 -4.16
C LYS A 171 17.29 11.92 -3.89
N SER A 172 18.46 11.60 -3.35
CA SER A 172 18.81 10.22 -2.99
C SER A 172 18.06 9.78 -1.76
N ILE A 173 17.24 8.73 -1.88
CA ILE A 173 16.57 8.10 -0.74
C ILE A 173 17.58 7.56 0.28
N ILE A 174 18.73 7.06 -0.17
CA ILE A 174 19.81 6.58 0.71
C ILE A 174 20.32 7.74 1.58
N LYS A 175 20.59 8.91 0.98
CA LYS A 175 21.02 10.08 1.73
C LYS A 175 19.94 10.55 2.70
N LEU A 176 18.67 10.56 2.28
CA LEU A 176 17.56 10.93 3.15
C LEU A 176 17.49 10.03 4.38
N ILE A 177 17.50 8.71 4.20
CA ILE A 177 17.42 7.73 5.29
C ILE A 177 18.64 7.83 6.21
N SER A 178 19.85 8.04 5.66
CA SER A 178 21.09 8.02 6.43
C SER A 178 21.37 9.31 7.19
N TYR A 179 21.04 10.47 6.63
CA TYR A 179 21.53 11.76 7.12
C TYR A 179 20.43 12.77 7.50
N TYR A 180 19.16 12.56 7.03
CA TYR A 180 18.11 13.47 7.43
C TYR A 180 17.62 13.15 8.85
N SER A 181 17.56 14.17 9.69
CA SER A 181 16.99 14.09 11.03
C SER A 181 15.98 15.20 11.23
N SER A 182 14.81 14.85 11.76
CA SER A 182 13.80 15.76 12.26
C SER A 182 12.99 15.09 13.36
N PRO A 183 12.28 15.85 14.22
CA PRO A 183 11.45 15.27 15.29
C PRO A 183 10.42 14.26 14.82
N SER A 184 9.92 14.39 13.58
CA SER A 184 8.93 13.51 12.98
C SER A 184 9.52 12.43 12.06
N PHE A 185 10.74 12.59 11.52
CA PHE A 185 11.38 11.61 10.64
C PHE A 185 12.11 10.55 11.47
N LYS A 186 11.33 9.71 12.16
CA LYS A 186 11.83 8.67 13.06
C LYS A 186 11.89 7.30 12.37
N PHE A 187 11.98 6.26 13.16
CA PHE A 187 12.16 4.87 12.72
C PHE A 187 11.15 4.44 11.64
N ALA A 188 9.86 4.67 11.84
CA ALA A 188 8.83 4.28 10.87
C ALA A 188 9.07 4.90 9.50
N SER A 189 9.22 6.22 9.44
CA SER A 189 9.43 6.94 8.16
C SER A 189 10.74 6.59 7.48
N ARG A 190 11.82 6.35 8.25
CA ARG A 190 13.12 5.94 7.71
C ARG A 190 13.09 4.56 7.06
N ASN A 191 12.28 3.66 7.59
CA ASN A 191 12.22 2.28 7.13
C ASN A 191 11.07 2.01 6.17
N PHE A 192 10.15 2.96 5.96
CA PHE A 192 8.94 2.71 5.19
C PHE A 192 9.23 2.22 3.77
N TYR A 193 10.13 2.88 3.05
CA TYR A 193 10.52 2.45 1.71
C TYR A 193 11.23 1.08 1.72
N THR A 194 12.04 0.81 2.71
CA THR A 194 12.71 -0.51 2.86
C THR A 194 11.69 -1.62 3.16
N CYS A 195 10.69 -1.35 4.01
CA CYS A 195 9.59 -2.28 4.26
C CYS A 195 8.78 -2.54 2.99
N PHE A 196 8.50 -1.50 2.21
CA PHE A 196 7.84 -1.63 0.91
C PHE A 196 8.62 -2.55 -0.05
N LEU A 197 9.94 -2.35 -0.19
CA LEU A 197 10.78 -3.23 -1.00
C LEU A 197 10.80 -4.68 -0.49
N ALA A 198 10.83 -4.86 0.82
CA ALA A 198 10.78 -6.19 1.44
C ALA A 198 9.45 -6.91 1.13
N VAL A 199 8.34 -6.19 1.15
CA VAL A 199 7.03 -6.73 0.78
C VAL A 199 6.96 -7.10 -0.70
N LEU A 200 7.45 -6.25 -1.59
CA LEU A 200 7.54 -6.56 -3.02
C LEU A 200 8.33 -7.85 -3.27
N HIS A 201 9.47 -8.01 -2.58
CA HIS A 201 10.27 -9.23 -2.67
C HIS A 201 9.51 -10.44 -2.11
N ALA A 202 8.91 -10.31 -0.94
CA ALA A 202 8.17 -11.39 -0.29
C ALA A 202 6.96 -11.84 -1.11
N GLU A 203 6.21 -10.92 -1.71
CA GLU A 203 5.06 -11.21 -2.57
C GLU A 203 5.48 -11.85 -3.87
N LYS A 204 6.55 -11.34 -4.52
CA LYS A 204 7.10 -11.92 -5.76
C LYS A 204 7.55 -13.38 -5.58
N TYR A 205 8.10 -13.70 -4.43
CA TYR A 205 8.60 -15.05 -4.12
C TYR A 205 7.72 -15.76 -3.07
N LYS A 206 6.43 -15.45 -3.04
CA LYS A 206 5.49 -15.92 -2.02
C LYS A 206 5.47 -17.44 -1.85
N GLU A 207 5.59 -18.19 -2.95
CA GLU A 207 5.60 -19.65 -2.95
C GLU A 207 6.83 -20.25 -2.23
N GLN A 208 7.94 -19.49 -2.18
CA GLN A 208 9.15 -19.91 -1.46
C GLN A 208 9.08 -19.61 0.04
N TYR A 209 8.31 -18.62 0.44
CA TYR A 209 8.27 -18.12 1.81
C TYR A 209 7.03 -18.50 2.58
N PHE A 210 5.91 -18.68 1.89
CA PHE A 210 4.61 -18.83 2.49
C PHE A 210 3.85 -20.01 1.91
N ASN A 211 3.03 -20.64 2.73
CA ASN A 211 2.05 -21.61 2.26
C ASN A 211 0.78 -20.84 1.85
N VAL A 212 0.69 -20.48 0.58
CA VAL A 212 -0.43 -19.74 0.01
C VAL A 212 -1.18 -20.68 -0.91
N PRO A 213 -2.47 -20.96 -0.68
CA PRO A 213 -3.28 -21.77 -1.60
C PRO A 213 -3.40 -21.06 -2.96
N ASN A 214 -3.55 -21.85 -4.02
CA ASN A 214 -3.76 -21.36 -5.40
C ASN A 214 -5.18 -20.79 -5.61
N ASP A 215 -5.83 -20.26 -4.56
CA ASP A 215 -7.12 -19.62 -4.70
C ASP A 215 -6.95 -18.24 -5.34
N THR A 216 -7.54 -18.10 -6.53
CA THR A 216 -7.50 -16.89 -7.34
C THR A 216 -8.87 -16.20 -7.39
N THR A 217 -9.72 -16.42 -6.41
CA THR A 217 -11.06 -15.82 -6.37
C THR A 217 -10.96 -14.30 -6.31
N THR A 218 -11.04 -13.66 -7.45
CA THR A 218 -11.04 -12.21 -7.58
C THR A 218 -12.46 -11.66 -7.50
N LEU A 219 -12.59 -10.42 -7.03
CA LEU A 219 -13.86 -9.71 -7.06
C LEU A 219 -14.12 -9.18 -8.47
N ASN A 220 -15.17 -9.69 -9.12
CA ASN A 220 -15.69 -9.09 -10.34
C ASN A 220 -16.78 -8.08 -9.96
N LEU A 221 -16.40 -6.82 -9.90
CA LEU A 221 -17.28 -5.73 -9.53
C LEU A 221 -17.41 -4.73 -10.66
N GLN A 222 -18.61 -4.19 -10.83
CA GLN A 222 -18.86 -3.01 -11.64
C GLN A 222 -19.19 -1.81 -10.75
N SER A 223 -18.81 -0.65 -11.20
CA SER A 223 -19.17 0.63 -10.57
C SER A 223 -20.49 1.13 -11.12
N ILE A 224 -21.37 1.56 -10.24
CA ILE A 224 -22.60 2.26 -10.59
C ILE A 224 -22.70 3.58 -9.83
N THR A 225 -23.32 4.57 -10.44
CA THR A 225 -23.50 5.91 -9.85
C THR A 225 -24.95 6.09 -9.42
N VAL A 226 -25.15 6.62 -8.23
CA VAL A 226 -26.48 6.99 -7.70
C VAL A 226 -27.00 8.21 -8.48
N ASN A 227 -28.04 8.04 -9.31
CA ASN A 227 -28.55 9.08 -10.21
C ASN A 227 -29.31 10.20 -9.50
N LYS A 228 -29.93 9.90 -8.37
CA LYS A 228 -30.66 10.87 -7.52
C LYS A 228 -30.47 10.54 -6.04
N LYS A 229 -30.52 11.55 -5.17
CA LYS A 229 -30.47 11.36 -3.73
C LYS A 229 -31.54 10.34 -3.28
N SER A 230 -31.11 9.20 -2.75
CA SER A 230 -31.99 8.08 -2.43
C SER A 230 -31.55 7.36 -1.15
N ARG A 231 -32.51 6.82 -0.41
CA ARG A 231 -32.22 5.98 0.77
C ARG A 231 -31.49 4.71 0.34
N VAL A 232 -30.47 4.32 1.08
CA VAL A 232 -29.63 3.17 0.74
C VAL A 232 -30.41 1.86 0.59
N LYS A 233 -31.45 1.63 1.42
CA LYS A 233 -32.31 0.46 1.29
C LYS A 233 -33.15 0.45 0.00
N ASN A 234 -33.61 1.63 -0.46
CA ASN A 234 -34.34 1.74 -1.72
C ASN A 234 -33.40 1.48 -2.92
N ILE A 235 -32.15 1.96 -2.85
CA ILE A 235 -31.14 1.66 -3.86
C ILE A 235 -30.91 0.16 -3.95
N ALA A 236 -30.71 -0.53 -2.83
CA ALA A 236 -30.53 -1.97 -2.79
C ALA A 236 -31.74 -2.72 -3.41
N LYS A 237 -32.96 -2.29 -3.06
CA LYS A 237 -34.20 -2.87 -3.64
C LYS A 237 -34.27 -2.70 -5.15
N ASN A 238 -33.98 -1.49 -5.66
CA ASN A 238 -33.99 -1.20 -7.10
C ASN A 238 -32.94 -2.03 -7.88
N LEU A 239 -31.78 -2.27 -7.24
CA LEU A 239 -30.71 -3.11 -7.80
C LEU A 239 -30.98 -4.62 -7.63
N LYS A 240 -32.07 -5.01 -7.01
CA LYS A 240 -32.40 -6.40 -6.64
C LYS A 240 -31.28 -7.09 -5.84
N LEU A 241 -30.56 -6.31 -5.02
CA LEU A 241 -29.47 -6.77 -4.15
C LEU A 241 -29.93 -6.85 -2.70
N ASN A 242 -29.51 -7.89 -1.99
CA ASN A 242 -29.68 -7.90 -0.55
C ASN A 242 -28.67 -6.96 0.13
N LEU A 243 -29.00 -6.46 1.32
CA LEU A 243 -28.16 -5.50 2.04
C LEU A 243 -26.81 -6.10 2.47
N LYS A 244 -26.73 -7.42 2.71
CA LYS A 244 -25.46 -8.09 3.06
C LYS A 244 -24.50 -8.02 1.89
N THR A 245 -24.98 -8.31 0.68
CA THR A 245 -24.18 -8.19 -0.56
C THR A 245 -23.73 -6.75 -0.79
N LEU A 246 -24.64 -5.78 -0.63
CA LEU A 246 -24.29 -4.38 -0.79
C LEU A 246 -23.19 -3.95 0.20
N VAL A 247 -23.29 -4.31 1.49
CA VAL A 247 -22.28 -4.03 2.50
C VAL A 247 -20.96 -4.73 2.18
N LYS A 248 -21.00 -6.00 1.76
CA LYS A 248 -19.80 -6.78 1.46
C LYS A 248 -18.88 -6.08 0.46
N HIS A 249 -19.46 -5.39 -0.52
CA HIS A 249 -18.72 -4.72 -1.58
C HIS A 249 -18.55 -3.20 -1.35
N ASN A 250 -19.28 -2.62 -0.36
CA ASN A 250 -19.25 -1.20 0.00
C ASN A 250 -19.08 -1.06 1.51
N LEU A 251 -17.88 -1.38 2.01
CA LEU A 251 -17.59 -1.39 3.44
C LEU A 251 -17.70 0.00 4.08
N ASP A 252 -17.56 1.06 3.29
CA ASP A 252 -17.79 2.46 3.65
C ASP A 252 -19.24 2.76 4.06
N LEU A 253 -20.19 1.90 3.68
CA LEU A 253 -21.63 2.06 3.93
C LEU A 253 -22.16 1.27 5.15
N LYS A 254 -21.32 0.55 5.90
CA LYS A 254 -21.77 -0.26 7.06
C LYS A 254 -22.72 0.53 7.99
N LYS A 255 -22.34 1.77 8.36
CA LYS A 255 -23.17 2.63 9.22
C LYS A 255 -24.33 3.27 8.46
N ALA A 256 -24.14 3.64 7.21
CA ALA A 256 -25.17 4.22 6.36
C ALA A 256 -26.36 3.29 6.15
N ILE A 257 -26.09 1.99 5.93
CA ILE A 257 -27.13 0.96 5.76
C ILE A 257 -27.89 0.73 7.05
N LYS A 258 -27.19 0.63 8.20
CA LYS A 258 -27.84 0.48 9.52
C LYS A 258 -28.78 1.66 9.83
N ALA A 259 -28.34 2.88 9.54
CA ALA A 259 -29.13 4.09 9.78
C ALA A 259 -30.09 4.44 8.61
N ASN A 260 -30.09 3.66 7.52
CA ASN A 260 -30.88 3.89 6.31
C ASN A 260 -30.85 5.34 5.81
N VAL A 261 -29.65 5.93 5.76
CA VAL A 261 -29.46 7.31 5.32
C VAL A 261 -29.61 7.46 3.80
N HIS A 262 -29.74 8.72 3.35
CA HIS A 262 -29.69 9.03 1.93
C HIS A 262 -28.25 9.08 1.46
N LEU A 263 -27.98 8.41 0.33
CA LEU A 263 -26.75 8.61 -0.45
C LEU A 263 -26.97 9.79 -1.41
N PRO A 264 -25.99 10.66 -1.60
CA PRO A 264 -26.11 11.78 -2.51
C PRO A 264 -26.15 11.34 -3.98
N LYS A 265 -26.65 12.19 -4.87
CA LYS A 265 -26.45 12.05 -6.32
C LYS A 265 -24.94 12.02 -6.60
N GLY A 266 -24.51 11.16 -7.53
CA GLY A 266 -23.10 11.01 -7.89
C GLY A 266 -22.31 10.05 -6.98
N PHE A 267 -22.95 9.47 -5.94
CA PHE A 267 -22.27 8.49 -5.08
C PHE A 267 -21.97 7.21 -5.85
N GLU A 268 -20.72 6.77 -5.83
CA GLU A 268 -20.27 5.55 -6.49
C GLU A 268 -20.50 4.33 -5.59
N LEU A 269 -21.09 3.29 -6.15
CA LEU A 269 -21.32 1.98 -5.52
C LEU A 269 -20.65 0.90 -6.33
N PHE A 270 -20.13 -0.11 -5.66
CA PHE A 270 -19.60 -1.31 -6.29
C PHE A 270 -20.56 -2.48 -6.09
N ILE A 271 -20.92 -3.14 -7.17
CA ILE A 271 -21.84 -4.28 -7.17
C ILE A 271 -21.23 -5.43 -7.95
N PRO A 272 -21.57 -6.69 -7.61
CA PRO A 272 -21.13 -7.83 -8.41
C PRO A 272 -21.56 -7.69 -9.87
N THR A 273 -20.65 -8.02 -10.78
CA THR A 273 -21.01 -8.18 -12.19
C THR A 273 -21.80 -9.48 -12.31
N THR A 274 -23.06 -9.40 -12.74
CA THR A 274 -23.86 -10.58 -13.04
C THR A 274 -23.44 -11.13 -14.40
N GLU A 275 -23.20 -12.44 -14.51
CA GLU A 275 -22.79 -13.13 -15.76
C GLU A 275 -23.79 -12.97 -16.94
N LYS A 276 -24.91 -12.28 -16.75
CA LYS A 276 -25.96 -12.07 -17.76
C LYS A 276 -25.82 -10.79 -18.60
N GLN A 277 -24.68 -10.08 -18.54
CA GLN A 277 -24.48 -8.84 -19.32
C GLN A 277 -23.15 -8.86 -20.11
N LEU A 278 -22.74 -10.04 -20.57
CA LEU A 278 -21.74 -10.21 -21.62
C LEU A 278 -22.40 -10.66 -22.91
#